data_c402581209a5a1adefc8724c7f198fe9
#
_entry.id   c402581209a5a1adefc8724c7f198fe9
#
_cell.length_a   1.000
_cell.length_b   1.000
_cell.length_c   1.000
_cell.angle_alpha   90.00
_cell.angle_beta   90.00
_cell.angle_gamma   90.00
#
_symmetry.space_group_name_H-M   'P 1'
#
loop_
_entity.id
_entity.type
_entity.pdbx_description
1 polymer ?
#
loop_
_entity_poly.entity_id
_entity_poly.type
_entity_poly.pdbx_seq_one_letter_code
_entity_poly.pdbx_strand_id
1 'polypeptide(L)'
;MFTWTPEMIRLMQNANARSEYHRQLAAILAPKLAGCRTLCDAGCGLGSLSAALSPYFDAITAADISDAALDVLRETIRTQNLTNITPLPCDLLQSTDRTRYDGMVFCFFGSLAEILPVACRQCAKTLVIIKKNYELHRFSLTAQPIRGETAPAACEALRAMGIPFTFDAQELEHGQPFASLDEAVQFFRIYSKDEAPGAVTPEAVLSRLQKTGDDAFPYYLPQIKRLGILTIKMEDLL
;
A
#
# COMPACT_ATOMS: atom_id res chain seq x y z
N MET A 1 -13.80 -2.21 7.46
CA MET A 1 -13.45 -1.90 6.04
C MET A 1 -12.82 -0.52 5.99
N PHE A 2 -11.77 -0.31 5.22
CA PHE A 2 -11.15 1.01 5.02
C PHE A 2 -11.98 1.81 4.02
N THR A 3 -12.34 3.05 4.37
CA THR A 3 -13.15 3.92 3.51
C THR A 3 -12.34 5.14 3.10
N TRP A 4 -12.18 5.36 1.82
CA TRP A 4 -11.53 6.54 1.27
C TRP A 4 -12.45 7.77 1.37
N THR A 5 -12.03 8.78 2.13
CA THR A 5 -12.70 10.10 2.11
C THR A 5 -12.01 11.02 1.10
N PRO A 6 -12.68 12.06 0.60
CA PRO A 6 -12.05 13.04 -0.30
C PRO A 6 -10.77 13.66 0.28
N GLU A 7 -10.75 13.92 1.58
CA GLU A 7 -9.58 14.46 2.28
C GLU A 7 -8.42 13.46 2.31
N MET A 8 -8.68 12.18 2.60
CA MET A 8 -7.66 11.13 2.58
C MET A 8 -7.09 10.92 1.18
N ILE A 9 -7.94 10.97 0.15
CA ILE A 9 -7.53 10.90 -1.26
C ILE A 9 -6.57 12.04 -1.57
N ARG A 10 -6.96 13.29 -1.27
CA ARG A 10 -6.15 14.48 -1.52
C ARG A 10 -4.79 14.43 -0.80
N LEU A 11 -4.78 14.08 0.49
CA LEU A 11 -3.56 13.93 1.27
C LEU A 11 -2.63 12.88 0.67
N MET A 12 -3.17 11.71 0.28
CA MET A 12 -2.39 10.64 -0.33
C MET A 12 -1.85 11.05 -1.72
N GLN A 13 -2.64 11.76 -2.53
CA GLN A 13 -2.18 12.29 -3.82
C GLN A 13 -1.01 13.26 -3.63
N ASN A 14 -1.07 14.17 -2.64
CA ASN A 14 0.01 15.09 -2.31
C ASN A 14 1.30 14.34 -1.91
N ALA A 15 1.18 13.29 -1.09
CA ALA A 15 2.31 12.45 -0.71
C ALA A 15 2.91 11.72 -1.92
N ASN A 16 2.07 11.11 -2.75
CA ASN A 16 2.51 10.35 -3.93
C ASN A 16 3.18 11.24 -4.98
N ALA A 17 2.71 12.47 -5.17
CA ALA A 17 3.30 13.41 -6.12
C ALA A 17 4.72 13.87 -5.74
N ARG A 18 5.11 13.74 -4.48
CA ARG A 18 6.40 14.20 -3.94
C ARG A 18 7.33 13.05 -3.53
N SER A 19 6.93 11.81 -3.73
CA SER A 19 7.70 10.65 -3.31
C SER A 19 7.98 9.71 -4.48
N GLU A 20 9.19 9.18 -4.51
CA GLU A 20 9.60 8.09 -5.41
C GLU A 20 9.16 6.71 -4.91
N TYR A 21 8.43 6.65 -3.80
CA TYR A 21 8.10 5.41 -3.09
C TYR A 21 7.55 4.32 -4.01
N HIS A 22 6.52 4.63 -4.80
CA HIS A 22 5.89 3.61 -5.64
C HIS A 22 6.78 3.17 -6.80
N ARG A 23 7.60 4.08 -7.36
CA ARG A 23 8.58 3.72 -8.40
C ARG A 23 9.70 2.83 -7.84
N GLN A 24 10.23 3.16 -6.66
CA GLN A 24 11.23 2.34 -5.98
C GLN A 24 10.66 0.97 -5.61
N LEU A 25 9.45 0.94 -5.06
CA LEU A 25 8.77 -0.32 -4.73
C LEU A 25 8.54 -1.17 -5.98
N ALA A 26 8.05 -0.60 -7.06
CA ALA A 26 7.84 -1.32 -8.33
C ALA A 26 9.16 -1.91 -8.86
N ALA A 27 10.27 -1.17 -8.81
CA ALA A 27 11.59 -1.66 -9.21
C ALA A 27 12.09 -2.84 -8.34
N ILE A 28 11.74 -2.85 -7.05
CA ILE A 28 12.04 -3.96 -6.13
C ILE A 28 11.16 -5.19 -6.43
N LEU A 29 9.90 -4.98 -6.81
CA LEU A 29 8.94 -6.05 -7.06
C LEU A 29 9.13 -6.71 -8.43
N ALA A 30 9.50 -5.96 -9.46
CA ALA A 30 9.61 -6.46 -10.82
C ALA A 30 10.50 -7.72 -10.94
N PRO A 31 11.72 -7.80 -10.36
CA PRO A 31 12.53 -9.02 -10.42
C PRO A 31 11.93 -10.20 -9.64
N LYS A 32 11.13 -9.95 -8.57
CA LYS A 32 10.47 -11.00 -7.80
C LYS A 32 9.31 -11.64 -8.59
N LEU A 33 8.72 -10.86 -9.50
CA LEU A 33 7.63 -11.25 -10.39
C LEU A 33 8.15 -11.61 -11.81
N ALA A 34 9.44 -11.91 -11.94
CA ALA A 34 10.03 -12.30 -13.23
C ALA A 34 9.29 -13.51 -13.83
N GLY A 35 8.97 -13.45 -15.14
CA GLY A 35 8.19 -14.46 -15.85
C GLY A 35 6.67 -14.32 -15.71
N CYS A 36 6.17 -13.33 -14.97
CA CYS A 36 4.77 -12.94 -14.98
C CYS A 36 4.51 -11.91 -16.07
N ARG A 37 3.50 -12.14 -16.91
CA ARG A 37 3.06 -11.21 -17.94
C ARG A 37 1.81 -10.43 -17.50
N THR A 38 0.92 -11.11 -16.77
CA THR A 38 -0.30 -10.54 -16.21
C THR A 38 -0.20 -10.41 -14.69
N LEU A 39 -0.65 -9.30 -14.15
CA LEU A 39 -0.60 -9.00 -12.73
C LEU A 39 -1.96 -8.58 -12.19
N CYS A 40 -2.30 -9.02 -10.98
CA CYS A 40 -3.37 -8.41 -10.19
C CYS A 40 -2.77 -7.63 -9.01
N ASP A 41 -3.00 -6.32 -8.96
CA ASP A 41 -2.76 -5.47 -7.79
C ASP A 41 -4.01 -5.47 -6.93
N ALA A 42 -4.00 -6.26 -5.87
CA ALA A 42 -5.14 -6.53 -5.01
C ALA A 42 -5.27 -5.50 -3.89
N GLY A 43 -6.40 -4.80 -3.81
CA GLY A 43 -6.58 -3.67 -2.90
C GLY A 43 -5.72 -2.48 -3.32
N CYS A 44 -5.77 -2.12 -4.61
CA CYS A 44 -4.85 -1.15 -5.22
C CYS A 44 -5.01 0.29 -4.70
N GLY A 45 -6.11 0.61 -4.00
CA GLY A 45 -6.41 1.96 -3.53
C GLY A 45 -6.42 2.95 -4.69
N LEU A 46 -5.62 4.01 -4.59
CA LEU A 46 -5.51 5.04 -5.65
C LEU A 46 -4.73 4.57 -6.89
N GLY A 47 -4.26 3.31 -6.93
CA GLY A 47 -3.58 2.70 -8.06
C GLY A 47 -2.17 3.20 -8.34
N SER A 48 -1.53 3.90 -7.39
CA SER A 48 -0.18 4.45 -7.60
C SER A 48 0.87 3.35 -7.80
N LEU A 49 0.72 2.20 -7.12
CA LEU A 49 1.59 1.04 -7.33
C LEU A 49 1.31 0.40 -8.69
N SER A 50 0.05 0.23 -9.05
CA SER A 50 -0.33 -0.28 -10.38
C SER A 50 0.27 0.56 -11.51
N ALA A 51 0.19 1.89 -11.40
CA ALA A 51 0.79 2.81 -12.38
C ALA A 51 2.32 2.65 -12.44
N ALA A 52 2.99 2.54 -11.30
CA ALA A 52 4.43 2.35 -11.23
C ALA A 52 4.88 0.97 -11.76
N LEU A 53 4.03 -0.05 -11.66
CA LEU A 53 4.29 -1.40 -12.18
C LEU A 53 4.00 -1.52 -13.69
N SER A 54 3.24 -0.58 -14.28
CA SER A 54 2.84 -0.62 -15.69
C SER A 54 3.98 -0.91 -16.68
N PRO A 55 5.21 -0.35 -16.53
CA PRO A 55 6.29 -0.63 -17.48
C PRO A 55 6.83 -2.08 -17.47
N TYR A 56 6.47 -2.87 -16.46
CA TYR A 56 7.04 -4.20 -16.24
C TYR A 56 6.11 -5.35 -16.66
N PHE A 57 4.85 -5.07 -16.99
CA PHE A 57 3.84 -6.11 -17.26
C PHE A 57 3.06 -5.82 -18.54
N ASP A 58 2.59 -6.87 -19.22
CA ASP A 58 1.75 -6.74 -20.41
C ASP A 58 0.34 -6.25 -20.06
N ALA A 59 -0.21 -6.71 -18.92
CA ALA A 59 -1.52 -6.31 -18.42
C ALA A 59 -1.57 -6.33 -16.88
N ILE A 60 -2.20 -5.31 -16.30
CA ILE A 60 -2.44 -5.19 -14.85
C ILE A 60 -3.92 -5.02 -14.61
N THR A 61 -4.50 -5.88 -13.77
CA THR A 61 -5.81 -5.67 -13.16
C THR A 61 -5.62 -5.03 -11.80
N ALA A 62 -6.11 -3.80 -11.65
CA ALA A 62 -6.03 -3.05 -10.40
C ALA A 62 -7.39 -3.12 -9.68
N ALA A 63 -7.50 -3.99 -8.68
CA ALA A 63 -8.75 -4.30 -8.00
C ALA A 63 -8.88 -3.55 -6.67
N ASP A 64 -9.96 -2.83 -6.48
CA ASP A 64 -10.35 -2.21 -5.21
C ASP A 64 -11.87 -2.13 -5.08
N ILE A 65 -12.38 -2.12 -3.86
CA ILE A 65 -13.82 -1.99 -3.60
C ILE A 65 -14.30 -0.54 -3.69
N SER A 66 -13.39 0.43 -3.60
CA SER A 66 -13.72 1.86 -3.57
C SER A 66 -13.72 2.46 -4.97
N ASP A 67 -14.89 2.76 -5.51
CA ASP A 67 -15.00 3.48 -6.78
C ASP A 67 -14.31 4.84 -6.73
N ALA A 68 -14.40 5.57 -5.61
CA ALA A 68 -13.73 6.86 -5.45
C ALA A 68 -12.19 6.75 -5.55
N ALA A 69 -11.59 5.66 -5.06
CA ALA A 69 -10.17 5.39 -5.23
C ALA A 69 -9.85 5.01 -6.68
N LEU A 70 -10.68 4.18 -7.30
CA LEU A 70 -10.52 3.79 -8.71
C LEU A 70 -10.73 4.95 -9.69
N ASP A 71 -11.53 5.96 -9.35
CA ASP A 71 -11.66 7.17 -10.17
C ASP A 71 -10.34 7.95 -10.26
N VAL A 72 -9.56 7.99 -9.17
CA VAL A 72 -8.20 8.55 -9.19
C VAL A 72 -7.29 7.75 -10.12
N LEU A 73 -7.38 6.42 -10.07
CA LEU A 73 -6.62 5.56 -10.98
C LEU A 73 -7.04 5.77 -12.45
N ARG A 74 -8.34 5.86 -12.75
CA ARG A 74 -8.85 6.14 -14.10
C ARG A 74 -8.29 7.46 -14.64
N GLU A 75 -8.24 8.49 -13.80
CA GLU A 75 -7.64 9.78 -14.17
C GLU A 75 -6.13 9.67 -14.38
N THR A 76 -5.43 8.91 -13.55
CA THR A 76 -3.99 8.63 -13.70
C THR A 76 -3.72 7.89 -15.02
N ILE A 77 -4.50 6.88 -15.36
CA ILE A 77 -4.42 6.14 -16.62
C ILE A 77 -4.58 7.09 -17.81
N ARG A 78 -5.59 7.96 -17.77
CA ARG A 78 -5.87 8.93 -18.83
C ARG A 78 -4.74 9.94 -19.01
N THR A 79 -4.25 10.53 -17.91
CA THR A 79 -3.26 11.61 -17.94
C THR A 79 -1.85 11.13 -18.28
N GLN A 80 -1.51 9.89 -17.88
CA GLN A 80 -0.21 9.27 -18.17
C GLN A 80 -0.22 8.37 -19.42
N ASN A 81 -1.37 8.28 -20.13
CA ASN A 81 -1.54 7.44 -21.32
C ASN A 81 -1.17 5.95 -21.07
N LEU A 82 -1.54 5.40 -19.90
CA LEU A 82 -1.29 4.01 -19.58
C LEU A 82 -2.33 3.12 -20.29
N THR A 83 -1.87 2.15 -21.08
CA THR A 83 -2.78 1.34 -21.94
C THR A 83 -2.97 -0.08 -21.42
N ASN A 84 -2.24 -0.49 -20.39
CA ASN A 84 -2.20 -1.87 -19.91
C ASN A 84 -2.75 -2.05 -18.48
N ILE A 85 -3.46 -1.05 -17.93
CA ILE A 85 -4.08 -1.14 -16.61
C ILE A 85 -5.60 -1.14 -16.75
N THR A 86 -6.26 -2.12 -16.14
CA THR A 86 -7.71 -2.23 -16.06
C THR A 86 -8.17 -2.07 -14.61
N PRO A 87 -8.82 -0.97 -14.22
CA PRO A 87 -9.46 -0.83 -12.92
C PRO A 87 -10.63 -1.79 -12.78
N LEU A 88 -10.68 -2.54 -11.68
CA LEU A 88 -11.73 -3.51 -11.38
C LEU A 88 -12.41 -3.18 -10.04
N PRO A 89 -13.65 -2.66 -10.04
CA PRO A 89 -14.41 -2.43 -8.82
C PRO A 89 -14.93 -3.76 -8.26
N CYS A 90 -14.27 -4.31 -7.24
CA CYS A 90 -14.71 -5.55 -6.60
C CYS A 90 -14.17 -5.71 -5.18
N ASP A 91 -14.90 -6.42 -4.34
CA ASP A 91 -14.37 -7.00 -3.10
C ASP A 91 -13.63 -8.30 -3.45
N LEU A 92 -12.34 -8.19 -3.71
CA LEU A 92 -11.52 -9.32 -4.15
C LEU A 92 -11.44 -10.44 -3.11
N LEU A 93 -11.48 -10.10 -1.81
CA LEU A 93 -11.41 -11.09 -0.72
C LEU A 93 -12.67 -11.95 -0.63
N GLN A 94 -13.83 -11.41 -1.05
CA GLN A 94 -15.10 -12.13 -1.10
C GLN A 94 -15.44 -12.66 -2.51
N SER A 95 -14.65 -12.30 -3.52
CA SER A 95 -14.91 -12.69 -4.90
C SER A 95 -14.78 -14.21 -5.10
N THR A 96 -15.73 -14.78 -5.82
CA THR A 96 -15.71 -16.16 -6.30
C THR A 96 -15.16 -16.30 -7.71
N ASP A 97 -14.73 -15.19 -8.33
CA ASP A 97 -14.14 -15.18 -9.66
C ASP A 97 -12.92 -16.10 -9.73
N ARG A 98 -12.74 -16.72 -10.89
CA ARG A 98 -11.65 -17.66 -11.19
C ARG A 98 -10.71 -17.15 -12.27
N THR A 99 -10.79 -15.89 -12.63
CA THR A 99 -9.78 -15.26 -13.49
C THR A 99 -8.40 -15.46 -12.90
N ARG A 100 -7.47 -15.97 -13.71
CA ARG A 100 -6.11 -16.26 -13.25
C ARG A 100 -5.14 -15.23 -13.79
N TYR A 101 -4.26 -14.79 -12.92
CA TYR A 101 -3.15 -13.89 -13.19
C TYR A 101 -1.83 -14.64 -13.02
N ASP A 102 -0.81 -14.32 -13.81
CA ASP A 102 0.53 -14.89 -13.59
C ASP A 102 1.07 -14.51 -12.20
N GLY A 103 0.89 -13.25 -11.80
CA GLY A 103 1.28 -12.75 -10.49
C GLY A 103 0.15 -12.03 -9.76
N MET A 104 0.21 -12.03 -8.43
CA MET A 104 -0.65 -11.21 -7.58
C MET A 104 0.20 -10.45 -6.55
N VAL A 105 -0.16 -9.20 -6.30
CA VAL A 105 0.45 -8.35 -5.26
C VAL A 105 -0.62 -7.91 -4.29
N PHE A 106 -0.38 -8.13 -2.99
CA PHE A 106 -1.19 -7.63 -1.88
C PHE A 106 -0.35 -6.65 -1.06
N CYS A 107 -0.57 -5.35 -1.24
CA CYS A 107 0.21 -4.31 -0.58
C CYS A 107 -0.59 -3.70 0.58
N PHE A 108 -0.27 -4.10 1.82
CA PHE A 108 -0.99 -3.71 3.06
C PHE A 108 -2.48 -4.05 3.05
N PHE A 109 -2.88 -5.01 2.25
CA PHE A 109 -4.27 -5.44 2.08
C PHE A 109 -4.44 -6.90 2.48
N GLY A 110 -5.52 -7.21 3.20
CA GLY A 110 -5.88 -8.53 3.70
C GLY A 110 -4.92 -9.11 4.76
N SER A 111 -5.37 -10.14 5.46
CA SER A 111 -4.57 -11.05 6.30
C SER A 111 -4.15 -12.26 5.47
N LEU A 112 -3.20 -13.07 5.94
CA LEU A 112 -2.82 -14.32 5.26
C LEU A 112 -4.02 -15.25 5.09
N ALA A 113 -4.88 -15.35 6.11
CA ALA A 113 -6.08 -16.19 6.06
C ALA A 113 -7.06 -15.77 4.94
N GLU A 114 -7.09 -14.49 4.59
CA GLU A 114 -7.91 -13.95 3.49
C GLU A 114 -7.18 -14.06 2.15
N ILE A 115 -5.88 -13.78 2.11
CA ILE A 115 -5.07 -13.73 0.89
C ILE A 115 -4.87 -15.11 0.28
N LEU A 116 -4.49 -16.13 1.09
CA LEU A 116 -4.11 -17.45 0.57
C LEU A 116 -5.24 -18.13 -0.21
N PRO A 117 -6.51 -18.15 0.26
CA PRO A 117 -7.62 -18.71 -0.53
C PRO A 117 -7.85 -17.99 -1.85
N VAL A 118 -7.67 -16.66 -1.92
CA VAL A 118 -7.77 -15.89 -3.17
C VAL A 118 -6.61 -16.25 -4.10
N ALA A 119 -5.39 -16.29 -3.58
CA ALA A 119 -4.20 -16.62 -4.35
C ALA A 119 -4.28 -18.05 -4.94
N CYS A 120 -4.72 -19.05 -4.17
CA CYS A 120 -4.94 -20.41 -4.69
C CYS A 120 -5.92 -20.45 -5.86
N ARG A 121 -6.93 -19.58 -5.87
CA ARG A 121 -7.91 -19.53 -6.98
C ARG A 121 -7.42 -18.75 -8.19
N GLN A 122 -6.70 -17.64 -7.97
CA GLN A 122 -6.48 -16.61 -9.00
C GLN A 122 -5.01 -16.38 -9.35
N CYS A 123 -4.04 -16.85 -8.56
CA CYS A 123 -2.61 -16.70 -8.85
C CYS A 123 -2.06 -17.96 -9.51
N ALA A 124 -1.35 -17.80 -10.62
CA ALA A 124 -0.79 -18.93 -11.36
C ALA A 124 0.67 -19.24 -11.04
N LYS A 125 1.51 -18.20 -10.77
CA LYS A 125 2.96 -18.39 -10.64
C LYS A 125 3.54 -17.80 -9.37
N THR A 126 3.32 -16.50 -9.10
CA THR A 126 4.01 -15.81 -8.00
C THR A 126 3.06 -14.89 -7.23
N LEU A 127 2.97 -15.13 -5.93
CA LEU A 127 2.27 -14.30 -4.97
C LEU A 127 3.27 -13.43 -4.23
N VAL A 128 3.03 -12.13 -4.19
CA VAL A 128 3.78 -11.17 -3.37
C VAL A 128 2.86 -10.54 -2.34
N ILE A 129 3.28 -10.58 -1.08
CA ILE A 129 2.55 -10.00 0.05
C ILE A 129 3.45 -8.97 0.71
N ILE A 130 2.98 -7.75 0.84
CA ILE A 130 3.72 -6.65 1.48
C ILE A 130 3.01 -6.28 2.77
N LYS A 131 3.72 -6.40 3.88
CA LYS A 131 3.22 -6.09 5.23
C LYS A 131 4.08 -5.03 5.91
N LYS A 132 3.52 -4.44 6.95
CA LYS A 132 4.25 -3.52 7.84
C LYS A 132 5.33 -4.29 8.59
N ASN A 133 6.58 -3.80 8.54
CA ASN A 133 7.72 -4.37 9.26
C ASN A 133 8.14 -3.44 10.41
N TYR A 134 7.16 -3.03 11.23
CA TYR A 134 7.34 -2.20 12.42
C TYR A 134 6.19 -2.47 13.40
N GLU A 135 6.38 -2.13 14.68
CA GLU A 135 5.45 -2.44 15.76
C GLU A 135 4.61 -1.22 16.20
N LEU A 136 5.17 -0.01 16.08
CA LEU A 136 4.51 1.20 16.55
C LEU A 136 3.88 2.00 15.41
N HIS A 137 2.74 2.60 15.70
CA HIS A 137 1.98 3.40 14.73
C HIS A 137 2.74 4.70 14.37
N ARG A 138 3.01 4.93 13.09
CA ARG A 138 3.88 6.01 12.61
C ARG A 138 3.33 7.42 12.81
N PHE A 139 2.01 7.56 12.80
CA PHE A 139 1.32 8.86 12.88
C PHE A 139 0.74 9.14 14.28
N SER A 140 0.93 8.27 15.26
CA SER A 140 0.59 8.57 16.64
C SER A 140 1.67 9.40 17.30
N LEU A 141 1.26 10.32 18.17
CA LEU A 141 2.16 11.18 18.94
C LEU A 141 2.72 10.44 20.17
N THR A 142 1.98 9.44 20.64
CA THR A 142 2.40 8.50 21.67
C THR A 142 2.74 7.13 21.08
N ALA A 143 3.41 6.27 21.85
CA ALA A 143 3.80 4.93 21.41
C ALA A 143 2.58 4.00 21.35
N GLN A 144 1.83 4.05 20.24
CA GLN A 144 0.69 3.19 20.00
C GLN A 144 1.08 1.98 19.16
N PRO A 145 0.66 0.74 19.53
CA PRO A 145 0.90 -0.42 18.69
C PRO A 145 0.11 -0.34 17.38
N ILE A 146 0.65 -0.91 16.33
CA ILE A 146 -0.09 -1.04 15.07
C ILE A 146 -1.19 -2.10 15.21
N ARG A 147 -2.26 -1.92 14.41
CA ARG A 147 -3.30 -2.94 14.26
C ARG A 147 -3.07 -3.74 12.97
N GLY A 148 -3.53 -4.98 12.98
CA GLY A 148 -3.45 -5.90 11.85
C GLY A 148 -2.14 -6.71 11.83
N GLU A 149 -2.05 -7.59 10.85
CA GLU A 149 -0.95 -8.54 10.70
C GLU A 149 0.33 -7.83 10.23
N THR A 150 1.41 -8.10 10.94
CA THR A 150 2.77 -7.58 10.62
C THR A 150 3.54 -8.56 9.75
N ALA A 151 4.64 -8.11 9.15
CA ALA A 151 5.52 -9.00 8.39
C ALA A 151 6.12 -10.13 9.24
N PRO A 152 6.62 -9.90 10.47
CA PRO A 152 7.04 -10.98 11.34
C PRO A 152 5.94 -12.01 11.63
N ALA A 153 4.72 -11.56 11.97
CA ALA A 153 3.60 -12.45 12.23
C ALA A 153 3.22 -13.28 11.00
N ALA A 154 3.22 -12.68 9.81
CA ALA A 154 2.98 -13.38 8.56
C ALA A 154 4.08 -14.43 8.27
N CYS A 155 5.35 -14.11 8.53
CA CYS A 155 6.45 -15.08 8.40
C CYS A 155 6.28 -16.28 9.34
N GLU A 156 5.90 -16.03 10.60
CA GLU A 156 5.65 -17.12 11.57
C GLU A 156 4.49 -18.00 11.13
N ALA A 157 3.39 -17.40 10.66
CA ALA A 157 2.23 -18.15 10.18
C ALA A 157 2.57 -19.01 8.96
N LEU A 158 3.30 -18.49 7.97
CA LEU A 158 3.72 -19.27 6.80
C LEU A 158 4.65 -20.43 7.18
N ARG A 159 5.59 -20.22 8.11
CA ARG A 159 6.46 -21.29 8.62
C ARG A 159 5.65 -22.38 9.33
N ALA A 160 4.67 -21.99 10.16
CA ALA A 160 3.79 -22.93 10.85
C ALA A 160 2.93 -23.75 9.88
N MET A 161 2.57 -23.18 8.72
CA MET A 161 1.86 -23.88 7.64
C MET A 161 2.78 -24.75 6.77
N GLY A 162 4.11 -24.65 6.94
CA GLY A 162 5.09 -25.34 6.08
C GLY A 162 5.17 -24.77 4.66
N ILE A 163 4.71 -23.53 4.45
CA ILE A 163 4.72 -22.88 3.13
C ILE A 163 6.08 -22.20 2.90
N PRO A 164 6.85 -22.58 1.87
CA PRO A 164 8.10 -21.94 1.52
C PRO A 164 7.86 -20.49 1.03
N PHE A 165 8.71 -19.57 1.44
CA PHE A 165 8.69 -18.19 0.98
C PHE A 165 10.08 -17.55 1.07
N THR A 166 10.29 -16.50 0.30
CA THR A 166 11.41 -15.59 0.51
C THR A 166 10.94 -14.34 1.24
N PHE A 167 11.81 -13.77 2.08
CA PHE A 167 11.54 -12.55 2.82
C PHE A 167 12.60 -11.49 2.50
N ASP A 168 12.15 -10.28 2.22
CA ASP A 168 13.00 -9.14 1.93
C ASP A 168 12.49 -7.92 2.72
N ALA A 169 13.37 -7.34 3.56
CA ALA A 169 13.07 -6.15 4.33
C ALA A 169 13.53 -4.90 3.57
N GLN A 170 12.65 -3.92 3.42
CA GLN A 170 12.93 -2.68 2.72
C GLN A 170 12.56 -1.47 3.56
N GLU A 171 13.32 -0.39 3.41
CA GLU A 171 13.03 0.92 3.98
C GLU A 171 12.94 1.94 2.85
N LEU A 172 11.75 2.50 2.66
CA LEU A 172 11.48 3.47 1.60
C LEU A 172 10.88 4.75 2.18
N GLU A 173 11.38 5.89 1.72
CA GLU A 173 10.84 7.19 2.10
C GLU A 173 9.45 7.38 1.48
N HIS A 174 8.48 7.77 2.33
CA HIS A 174 7.14 8.17 1.91
C HIS A 174 6.55 9.11 2.97
N GLY A 175 7.02 10.33 2.99
CA GLY A 175 6.55 11.37 3.89
C GLY A 175 5.27 12.04 3.41
N GLN A 176 4.79 13.00 4.20
CA GLN A 176 3.55 13.71 3.95
C GLN A 176 3.81 15.22 3.90
N PRO A 177 3.59 15.89 2.76
CA PRO A 177 3.61 17.33 2.66
C PRO A 177 2.27 17.93 3.14
N PHE A 178 2.33 19.14 3.71
CA PHE A 178 1.15 19.88 4.16
C PHE A 178 1.20 21.34 3.74
N ALA A 179 0.06 21.83 3.26
CA ALA A 179 -0.11 23.23 2.87
C ALA A 179 -0.23 24.19 4.08
N SER A 180 -0.57 23.66 5.26
CA SER A 180 -0.66 24.42 6.50
C SER A 180 -0.46 23.54 7.74
N LEU A 181 -0.22 24.17 8.90
CA LEU A 181 -0.19 23.48 10.18
C LEU A 181 -1.57 22.87 10.52
N ASP A 182 -2.66 23.57 10.19
CA ASP A 182 -4.01 23.06 10.42
C ASP A 182 -4.28 21.78 9.62
N GLU A 183 -3.81 21.71 8.38
CA GLU A 183 -3.89 20.48 7.57
C GLU A 183 -3.10 19.34 8.21
N ALA A 184 -1.91 19.61 8.72
CA ALA A 184 -1.13 18.61 9.45
C ALA A 184 -1.85 18.13 10.73
N VAL A 185 -2.45 19.04 11.49
CA VAL A 185 -3.24 18.69 12.68
C VAL A 185 -4.43 17.81 12.30
N GLN A 186 -5.15 18.13 11.22
CA GLN A 186 -6.23 17.28 10.72
C GLN A 186 -5.73 15.90 10.29
N PHE A 187 -4.61 15.83 9.58
CA PHE A 187 -3.97 14.55 9.22
C PHE A 187 -3.71 13.68 10.45
N PHE A 188 -3.10 14.25 11.51
CA PHE A 188 -2.85 13.50 12.75
C PHE A 188 -4.16 13.07 13.42
N ARG A 189 -5.21 13.88 13.40
CA ARG A 189 -6.53 13.51 13.93
C ARG A 189 -7.16 12.34 13.16
N ILE A 190 -6.99 12.29 11.85
CA ILE A 190 -7.51 11.19 11.00
C ILE A 190 -6.72 9.89 11.23
N TYR A 191 -5.40 9.98 11.25
CA TYR A 191 -4.52 8.82 11.19
C TYR A 191 -3.93 8.39 12.53
N SER A 192 -3.88 9.25 13.53
CA SER A 192 -3.38 8.91 14.86
C SER A 192 -4.23 7.82 15.53
N LYS A 193 -3.59 7.04 16.37
CA LYS A 193 -4.24 6.06 17.25
C LYS A 193 -4.17 6.48 18.72
N ASP A 194 -3.81 7.73 18.97
CA ASP A 194 -3.81 8.30 20.31
C ASP A 194 -5.25 8.44 20.80
N GLU A 195 -5.59 7.76 21.90
CA GLU A 195 -6.95 7.71 22.44
C GLU A 195 -7.22 8.82 23.48
N ALA A 196 -6.14 9.48 23.95
CA ALA A 196 -6.27 10.55 24.93
C ALA A 196 -6.93 11.79 24.30
N PRO A 197 -8.03 12.32 24.88
CA PRO A 197 -8.64 13.56 24.43
C PRO A 197 -7.61 14.70 24.43
N GLY A 198 -7.47 15.40 23.31
CA GLY A 198 -6.53 16.52 23.20
C GLY A 198 -5.07 16.15 22.99
N ALA A 199 -4.72 14.88 22.79
CA ALA A 199 -3.35 14.46 22.50
C ALA A 199 -2.80 15.11 21.21
N VAL A 200 -3.66 15.35 20.20
CA VAL A 200 -3.29 15.99 18.95
C VAL A 200 -3.42 17.50 19.06
N THR A 201 -2.37 18.16 19.58
CA THR A 201 -2.27 19.62 19.65
C THR A 201 -1.41 20.18 18.51
N PRO A 202 -1.59 21.44 18.08
CA PRO A 202 -0.74 22.08 17.08
C PRO A 202 0.75 22.03 17.43
N GLU A 203 1.12 22.23 18.70
CA GLU A 203 2.49 22.23 19.18
C GLU A 203 3.11 20.82 19.07
N ALA A 204 2.38 19.79 19.49
CA ALA A 204 2.82 18.41 19.39
C ALA A 204 2.99 17.98 17.93
N VAL A 205 2.08 18.37 17.05
CA VAL A 205 2.19 18.12 15.61
C VAL A 205 3.38 18.88 15.02
N LEU A 206 3.52 20.16 15.32
CA LEU A 206 4.61 21.00 14.80
C LEU A 206 5.99 20.42 15.16
N SER A 207 6.15 19.82 16.35
CA SER A 207 7.40 19.16 16.77
C SER A 207 7.80 17.98 15.87
N ARG A 208 6.88 17.42 15.09
CA ARG A 208 7.10 16.29 14.18
C ARG A 208 7.38 16.75 12.74
N LEU A 209 7.19 18.04 12.44
CA LEU A 209 7.27 18.58 11.09
C LEU A 209 8.62 19.24 10.82
N GLN A 210 9.02 19.19 9.58
CA GLN A 210 10.11 19.99 9.02
C GLN A 210 9.54 21.11 8.16
N LYS A 211 10.19 22.27 8.14
CA LYS A 211 9.92 23.35 7.17
C LYS A 211 10.64 23.04 5.86
N THR A 212 9.95 23.23 4.75
CA THR A 212 10.48 22.86 3.42
C THR A 212 11.05 24.03 2.63
N GLY A 213 10.61 25.25 2.90
CA GLY A 213 10.87 26.41 2.04
C GLY A 213 10.00 26.46 0.76
N ASP A 214 9.08 25.53 0.58
CA ASP A 214 8.10 25.52 -0.52
C ASP A 214 6.82 26.22 -0.06
N ASP A 215 6.41 27.28 -0.76
CA ASP A 215 5.23 28.08 -0.39
C ASP A 215 3.91 27.27 -0.49
N ALA A 216 3.84 26.31 -1.39
CA ALA A 216 2.66 25.48 -1.56
C ALA A 216 2.53 24.42 -0.44
N PHE A 217 3.67 23.93 0.06
CA PHE A 217 3.72 22.93 1.13
C PHE A 217 4.83 23.26 2.13
N PRO A 218 4.62 24.29 2.97
CA PRO A 218 5.64 24.78 3.90
C PRO A 218 6.02 23.80 5.01
N TYR A 219 5.25 22.73 5.18
CA TYR A 219 5.49 21.70 6.20
C TYR A 219 5.60 20.31 5.58
N TYR A 220 6.48 19.48 6.14
CA TYR A 220 6.70 18.11 5.72
C TYR A 220 6.87 17.20 6.93
N LEU A 221 6.15 16.09 6.95
CA LEU A 221 6.33 15.00 7.91
C LEU A 221 7.22 13.92 7.26
N PRO A 222 8.51 13.84 7.61
CA PRO A 222 9.37 12.79 7.08
C PRO A 222 8.94 11.43 7.61
N GLN A 223 8.86 10.45 6.73
CA GLN A 223 8.46 9.09 7.09
C GLN A 223 9.21 8.05 6.28
N ILE A 224 9.82 7.10 6.98
CA ILE A 224 10.37 5.89 6.38
C ILE A 224 9.35 4.76 6.56
N LYS A 225 8.86 4.21 5.46
CA LYS A 225 8.07 2.97 5.48
C LYS A 225 9.01 1.77 5.54
N ARG A 226 8.94 1.04 6.64
CA ARG A 226 9.60 -0.27 6.77
C ARG A 226 8.65 -1.34 6.28
N LEU A 227 9.08 -2.09 5.27
CA LEU A 227 8.28 -3.09 4.57
C LEU A 227 8.89 -4.47 4.77
N GLY A 228 8.05 -5.47 4.96
CA GLY A 228 8.40 -6.87 4.77
C GLY A 228 7.71 -7.37 3.51
N ILE A 229 8.50 -7.82 2.53
CA ILE A 229 8.03 -8.35 1.25
C ILE A 229 8.20 -9.86 1.30
N LEU A 230 7.08 -10.58 1.30
CA LEU A 230 7.05 -12.03 1.25
C LEU A 230 6.72 -12.45 -0.18
N THR A 231 7.52 -13.35 -0.76
CA THR A 231 7.29 -13.90 -2.10
C THR A 231 7.12 -15.41 -2.01
N ILE A 232 6.01 -15.91 -2.53
CA ILE A 232 5.62 -17.31 -2.54
C ILE A 232 5.47 -17.76 -4.00
N LYS A 233 6.06 -18.90 -4.35
CA LYS A 233 5.81 -19.56 -5.62
C LYS A 233 4.55 -20.41 -5.49
N MET A 234 3.63 -20.30 -6.44
CA MET A 234 2.35 -21.00 -6.34
C MET A 234 2.48 -22.53 -6.45
N GLU A 235 3.57 -23.02 -7.07
CA GLU A 235 3.92 -24.44 -7.05
C GLU A 235 4.20 -25.00 -5.65
N ASP A 236 4.59 -24.12 -4.70
CA ASP A 236 4.85 -24.49 -3.31
C ASP A 236 3.56 -24.48 -2.44
N LEU A 237 2.46 -23.99 -2.98
CA LEU A 237 1.19 -23.77 -2.25
C LEU A 237 0.09 -24.75 -2.68
N LEU A 238 0.27 -25.44 -3.82
CA LEU A 238 -0.66 -26.42 -4.43
C LEU A 238 -0.14 -27.84 -4.28
#